data_5e005256e9c03c5c6f8ab19c25bbb289
#
_entry.id   5e005256e9c03c5c6f8ab19c25bbb289
#
_cell.length_a   1.000
_cell.length_b   1.000
_cell.length_c   1.000
_cell.angle_alpha   90.00
_cell.angle_beta   90.00
_cell.angle_gamma   90.00
#
_symmetry.space_group_name_H-M   'P 1'
#
loop_
_entity.id
_entity.type
_entity.pdbx_description
1 polymer ?
#
loop_
_entity_poly.entity_id
_entity_poly.type
_entity_poly.pdbx_seq_one_letter_code
_entity_poly.pdbx_strand_id
1 'polypeptide(L)'
;MNYCETKTKEHLEYNQLLEEFVLGCKTDKKIGLEYERIPLIKVTNQVAKYDGEYGICEMLREFAKTDNWDYILDDVNIIGLKKIHDTITLEPGCQVELSLEPQEFIRDLKKRVEEIDSVMQPILDKFGIKLINKGVSPTTTYKNIKLLPKRRYHLMANYLWGILSDVMMRETAGIQVGIDYKSEEDAMKKFRIANIMMPFATAMYANSRYRGGVDTGYKSFRALAWLNTDNERCGFATKFHDGMSFKDYVETLLDTPMIFINRENRTVNLNGRLTFRQFMNKGFEGFDADIDDWKLHANLYFPEVRLRNFIEIRNHDCVGGGLEYSIPA
;
A
#
# COMPACT_ATOMS: atom_id res chain seq x y z
N MET A 1 29.71 -41.13 0.58
CA MET A 1 30.05 -39.90 1.35
C MET A 1 29.39 -38.72 0.64
N ASN A 2 28.21 -38.30 1.09
CA ASN A 2 27.55 -37.12 0.55
C ASN A 2 28.12 -35.90 1.28
N TYR A 3 28.90 -35.11 0.57
CA TYR A 3 29.27 -33.77 1.02
C TYR A 3 28.01 -32.90 0.99
N CYS A 4 27.41 -32.68 2.13
CA CYS A 4 26.45 -31.61 2.32
C CYS A 4 27.28 -30.31 2.29
N GLU A 5 27.28 -29.60 1.16
CA GLU A 5 27.80 -28.24 1.11
C GLU A 5 26.95 -27.39 2.07
N THR A 6 27.49 -27.13 3.23
CA THR A 6 26.99 -26.07 4.12
C THR A 6 27.25 -24.75 3.39
N LYS A 7 26.23 -24.23 2.68
CA LYS A 7 26.22 -22.83 2.30
C LYS A 7 26.45 -22.04 3.57
N THR A 8 27.61 -21.42 3.70
CA THR A 8 27.87 -20.39 4.70
C THR A 8 26.79 -19.32 4.51
N LYS A 9 25.85 -19.23 5.44
CA LYS A 9 24.84 -18.17 5.44
C LYS A 9 25.59 -16.84 5.56
N GLU A 10 25.57 -16.05 4.51
CA GLU A 10 26.05 -14.67 4.58
C GLU A 10 25.15 -13.91 5.55
N HIS A 11 25.72 -13.37 6.61
CA HIS A 11 25.01 -12.48 7.51
C HIS A 11 24.63 -11.21 6.76
N LEU A 12 23.39 -10.75 6.94
CA LEU A 12 22.91 -9.50 6.34
C LEU A 12 23.74 -8.33 6.87
N GLU A 13 24.42 -7.64 5.97
CA GLU A 13 25.31 -6.52 6.28
C GLU A 13 24.54 -5.18 6.24
N TYR A 14 24.93 -4.23 7.09
CA TYR A 14 24.28 -2.91 7.16
C TYR A 14 24.24 -2.18 5.81
N ASN A 15 25.29 -2.30 5.01
CA ASN A 15 25.37 -1.64 3.69
C ASN A 15 24.31 -2.17 2.72
N GLN A 16 23.91 -3.44 2.82
CA GLN A 16 22.86 -4.02 1.99
C GLN A 16 21.48 -3.39 2.28
N LEU A 17 21.26 -2.90 3.51
CA LEU A 17 20.04 -2.19 3.87
C LEU A 17 19.89 -0.85 3.15
N LEU A 18 21.01 -0.22 2.81
CA LEU A 18 21.04 1.05 2.08
C LEU A 18 20.88 0.88 0.57
N GLU A 19 21.18 -0.30 0.03
CA GLU A 19 21.24 -0.55 -1.42
C GLU A 19 19.92 -0.22 -2.11
N GLU A 20 18.77 -0.54 -1.51
CA GLU A 20 17.46 -0.25 -2.10
C GLU A 20 17.29 1.25 -2.37
N PHE A 21 17.71 2.09 -1.42
CA PHE A 21 17.60 3.54 -1.54
C PHE A 21 18.62 4.09 -2.51
N VAL A 22 19.85 3.57 -2.48
CA VAL A 22 20.92 3.98 -3.43
C VAL A 22 20.57 3.59 -4.86
N LEU A 23 20.01 2.39 -5.09
CA LEU A 23 19.52 1.94 -6.39
C LEU A 23 18.31 2.74 -6.89
N GLY A 24 17.61 3.43 -5.99
CA GLY A 24 16.55 4.37 -6.31
C GLY A 24 17.04 5.68 -6.95
N CYS A 25 18.34 5.98 -6.91
CA CYS A 25 18.91 7.15 -7.56
C CYS A 25 18.90 6.97 -9.09
N LYS A 26 17.96 7.61 -9.77
CA LYS A 26 17.71 7.49 -11.21
C LYS A 26 17.88 8.83 -11.91
N THR A 27 18.32 8.78 -13.17
CA THR A 27 18.39 9.99 -14.03
C THR A 27 17.02 10.35 -14.59
N ASP A 28 16.20 9.36 -14.88
CA ASP A 28 14.85 9.53 -15.40
C ASP A 28 13.91 10.00 -14.29
N LYS A 29 13.08 10.97 -14.61
CA LYS A 29 12.11 11.53 -13.67
C LYS A 29 10.72 11.00 -14.06
N LYS A 30 10.28 10.00 -13.34
CA LYS A 30 8.95 9.44 -13.52
C LYS A 30 8.07 9.68 -12.30
N ILE A 31 6.78 9.70 -12.54
CA ILE A 31 5.73 9.81 -11.54
C ILE A 31 4.90 8.54 -11.59
N GLY A 32 4.76 7.86 -10.45
CA GLY A 32 3.88 6.71 -10.26
C GLY A 32 2.54 7.14 -9.68
N LEU A 33 1.49 6.37 -9.98
CA LEU A 33 0.15 6.56 -9.45
C LEU A 33 -0.40 5.22 -8.96
N GLU A 34 -0.81 5.17 -7.68
CA GLU A 34 -1.66 4.13 -7.12
C GLU A 34 -3.03 4.76 -6.81
N TYR A 35 -4.09 4.18 -7.33
CA TYR A 35 -5.44 4.73 -7.27
C TYR A 35 -6.42 3.69 -6.73
N GLU A 36 -6.75 3.80 -5.44
CA GLU A 36 -7.67 2.92 -4.75
C GLU A 36 -9.10 3.44 -4.87
N ARG A 37 -10.07 2.56 -5.17
CA ARG A 37 -11.48 2.89 -5.28
C ARG A 37 -12.35 1.87 -4.54
N ILE A 38 -13.40 2.33 -3.88
CA ILE A 38 -14.28 1.47 -3.10
C ILE A 38 -15.37 0.90 -4.00
N PRO A 39 -15.49 -0.44 -4.13
CA PRO A 39 -16.53 -1.07 -4.92
C PRO A 39 -17.85 -1.14 -4.13
N LEU A 40 -18.91 -0.55 -4.67
CA LEU A 40 -20.26 -0.61 -4.09
C LEU A 40 -21.23 -1.34 -5.04
N ILE A 41 -22.12 -2.12 -4.46
CA ILE A 41 -23.29 -2.68 -5.15
C ILE A 41 -24.23 -1.52 -5.50
N LYS A 42 -24.59 -1.36 -6.78
CA LYS A 42 -25.39 -0.20 -7.26
C LYS A 42 -26.73 -0.06 -6.55
N VAL A 43 -27.44 -1.19 -6.32
CA VAL A 43 -28.79 -1.18 -5.75
C VAL A 43 -28.78 -0.86 -4.26
N THR A 44 -27.85 -1.46 -3.48
CA THR A 44 -27.84 -1.35 -2.02
C THR A 44 -26.89 -0.27 -1.50
N ASN A 45 -25.97 0.19 -2.34
CA ASN A 45 -24.82 1.02 -1.94
C ASN A 45 -23.92 0.42 -0.83
N GLN A 46 -24.03 -0.89 -0.59
CA GLN A 46 -23.12 -1.60 0.33
C GLN A 46 -21.83 -1.98 -0.40
N VAL A 47 -20.72 -2.11 0.35
CA VAL A 47 -19.44 -2.59 -0.22
C VAL A 47 -19.64 -3.97 -0.82
N ALA A 48 -19.16 -4.18 -2.05
CA ALA A 48 -19.23 -5.44 -2.74
C ALA A 48 -18.34 -6.49 -2.04
N LYS A 49 -18.82 -7.73 -2.01
CA LYS A 49 -18.08 -8.85 -1.41
C LYS A 49 -17.03 -9.39 -2.37
N TYR A 50 -15.99 -10.01 -1.82
CA TYR A 50 -15.01 -10.74 -2.62
C TYR A 50 -15.65 -11.96 -3.30
N ASP A 51 -16.38 -12.77 -2.52
CA ASP A 51 -16.97 -14.03 -2.93
C ASP A 51 -18.36 -13.87 -3.57
N GLY A 52 -18.76 -14.91 -4.34
CA GLY A 52 -20.09 -15.05 -4.92
C GLY A 52 -20.11 -14.75 -6.40
N GLU A 53 -21.18 -15.17 -7.09
CA GLU A 53 -21.35 -15.03 -8.54
C GLU A 53 -21.20 -13.60 -9.04
N TYR A 54 -21.60 -12.62 -8.23
CA TYR A 54 -21.45 -11.18 -8.53
C TYR A 54 -20.39 -10.52 -7.62
N GLY A 55 -19.44 -11.31 -7.12
CA GLY A 55 -18.33 -10.82 -6.27
C GLY A 55 -17.20 -10.21 -7.07
N ILE A 56 -16.32 -9.51 -6.36
CA ILE A 56 -15.15 -8.85 -6.97
C ILE A 56 -14.20 -9.87 -7.61
N CYS A 57 -14.07 -11.08 -7.05
CA CYS A 57 -13.26 -12.14 -7.64
C CYS A 57 -13.73 -12.52 -9.05
N GLU A 58 -15.03 -12.70 -9.26
CA GLU A 58 -15.58 -13.02 -10.58
C GLU A 58 -15.52 -11.83 -11.53
N MET A 59 -15.70 -10.61 -11.03
CA MET A 59 -15.49 -9.39 -11.82
C MET A 59 -14.04 -9.32 -12.34
N LEU A 60 -13.03 -9.62 -11.51
CA LEU A 60 -11.64 -9.67 -11.95
C LEU A 60 -11.40 -10.78 -12.99
N ARG A 61 -12.02 -11.97 -12.83
CA ARG A 61 -11.94 -13.05 -13.83
C ARG A 61 -12.45 -12.63 -15.19
N GLU A 62 -13.57 -11.93 -15.20
CA GLU A 62 -14.17 -11.44 -16.45
C GLU A 62 -13.28 -10.36 -17.09
N PHE A 63 -12.77 -9.43 -16.29
CA PHE A 63 -11.86 -8.39 -16.77
C PHE A 63 -10.58 -8.99 -17.37
N ALA A 64 -9.98 -9.97 -16.69
CA ALA A 64 -8.76 -10.64 -17.17
C ALA A 64 -8.94 -11.28 -18.55
N LYS A 65 -10.09 -11.90 -18.80
CA LYS A 65 -10.42 -12.51 -20.10
C LYS A 65 -10.60 -11.47 -21.22
N THR A 66 -11.18 -10.32 -20.87
CA THR A 66 -11.53 -9.29 -21.85
C THR A 66 -10.30 -8.55 -22.38
N ASP A 67 -9.28 -8.35 -21.53
CA ASP A 67 -8.09 -7.54 -21.87
C ASP A 67 -6.76 -8.25 -21.65
N ASN A 68 -6.76 -9.58 -21.55
CA ASN A 68 -5.58 -10.45 -21.43
C ASN A 68 -4.65 -10.05 -20.27
N TRP A 69 -5.21 -9.98 -19.06
CA TRP A 69 -4.44 -9.80 -17.83
C TRP A 69 -4.14 -11.14 -17.16
N ASP A 70 -2.94 -11.28 -16.62
CA ASP A 70 -2.55 -12.42 -15.79
C ASP A 70 -3.09 -12.30 -14.37
N TYR A 71 -3.42 -13.42 -13.73
CA TYR A 71 -3.82 -13.42 -12.33
C TYR A 71 -2.63 -13.22 -11.39
N ILE A 72 -2.85 -12.43 -10.35
CA ILE A 72 -2.00 -12.39 -9.15
C ILE A 72 -2.72 -13.25 -8.11
N LEU A 73 -2.06 -14.29 -7.63
CA LEU A 73 -2.63 -15.26 -6.70
C LEU A 73 -1.98 -15.18 -5.31
N ASP A 74 -2.79 -15.39 -4.27
CA ASP A 74 -2.34 -15.79 -2.93
C ASP A 74 -2.95 -17.16 -2.65
N ASP A 75 -2.15 -18.22 -2.73
CA ASP A 75 -2.59 -19.59 -2.82
C ASP A 75 -3.55 -19.78 -4.03
N VAL A 76 -4.80 -20.14 -3.80
CA VAL A 76 -5.82 -20.31 -4.85
C VAL A 76 -6.66 -19.05 -5.10
N ASN A 77 -6.49 -18.02 -4.29
CA ASN A 77 -7.31 -16.82 -4.34
C ASN A 77 -6.75 -15.80 -5.33
N ILE A 78 -7.60 -15.26 -6.21
CA ILE A 78 -7.23 -14.14 -7.07
C ILE A 78 -7.24 -12.87 -6.22
N ILE A 79 -6.06 -12.29 -5.99
CA ILE A 79 -5.89 -11.07 -5.22
C ILE A 79 -5.60 -9.85 -6.09
N GLY A 80 -5.53 -10.04 -7.39
CA GLY A 80 -5.29 -8.99 -8.36
C GLY A 80 -4.99 -9.51 -9.75
N LEU A 81 -4.67 -8.60 -10.63
CA LEU A 81 -4.31 -8.83 -12.03
C LEU A 81 -3.05 -8.04 -12.37
N LYS A 82 -2.29 -8.51 -13.34
CA LYS A 82 -1.13 -7.80 -13.88
C LYS A 82 -1.10 -7.85 -15.39
N LYS A 83 -0.63 -6.76 -16.01
CA LYS A 83 -0.39 -6.68 -17.45
C LYS A 83 0.85 -5.81 -17.70
N ILE A 84 1.95 -6.43 -18.13
CA ILE A 84 3.26 -5.80 -18.28
C ILE A 84 3.70 -5.20 -16.93
N HIS A 85 3.56 -3.90 -16.72
CA HIS A 85 3.96 -3.20 -15.50
C HIS A 85 2.79 -2.62 -14.71
N ASP A 86 1.58 -2.66 -15.28
CA ASP A 86 0.36 -2.23 -14.58
C ASP A 86 -0.22 -3.36 -13.74
N THR A 87 -0.79 -3.02 -12.60
CA THR A 87 -1.53 -3.99 -11.78
C THR A 87 -2.89 -3.44 -11.36
N ILE A 88 -3.84 -4.35 -11.20
CA ILE A 88 -5.12 -4.11 -10.53
C ILE A 88 -5.11 -5.03 -9.32
N THR A 89 -4.96 -4.48 -8.12
CA THR A 89 -4.90 -5.27 -6.89
C THR A 89 -6.12 -5.04 -6.00
N LEU A 90 -6.31 -5.95 -5.05
CA LEU A 90 -7.35 -5.82 -4.04
C LEU A 90 -6.74 -5.52 -2.68
N GLU A 91 -7.20 -4.45 -2.08
CA GLU A 91 -6.89 -4.04 -0.73
C GLU A 91 -7.73 -4.82 0.30
N PRO A 92 -7.43 -4.79 1.64
CA PRO A 92 -8.01 -5.67 2.63
C PRO A 92 -9.54 -5.73 2.69
N GLY A 93 -10.24 -4.67 2.31
CA GLY A 93 -11.71 -4.60 2.23
C GLY A 93 -12.25 -4.71 0.80
N CYS A 94 -11.48 -5.30 -0.12
CA CYS A 94 -11.77 -5.41 -1.55
C CYS A 94 -11.75 -4.08 -2.32
N GLN A 95 -11.14 -3.03 -1.78
CA GLN A 95 -10.90 -1.81 -2.56
C GLN A 95 -10.07 -2.19 -3.79
N VAL A 96 -10.49 -1.68 -4.95
CA VAL A 96 -9.83 -1.95 -6.23
C VAL A 96 -8.77 -0.88 -6.44
N GLU A 97 -7.52 -1.30 -6.44
CA GLU A 97 -6.37 -0.44 -6.66
C GLU A 97 -5.80 -0.61 -8.07
N LEU A 98 -5.59 0.49 -8.75
CA LEU A 98 -4.77 0.57 -9.94
C LEU A 98 -3.38 1.04 -9.56
N SER A 99 -2.34 0.26 -9.84
CA SER A 99 -0.95 0.70 -9.76
C SER A 99 -0.38 0.71 -11.17
N LEU A 100 -0.09 1.92 -11.67
CA LEU A 100 0.33 2.13 -13.05
C LEU A 100 1.84 2.19 -13.19
N GLU A 101 2.35 1.75 -14.34
CA GLU A 101 3.73 1.99 -14.71
C GLU A 101 4.04 3.48 -14.62
N PRO A 102 5.12 3.88 -13.90
CA PRO A 102 5.49 5.28 -13.75
C PRO A 102 5.74 5.96 -15.10
N GLN A 103 5.19 7.16 -15.30
CA GLN A 103 5.25 7.93 -16.54
C GLN A 103 6.00 9.24 -16.34
N GLU A 104 6.52 9.80 -17.42
CA GLU A 104 7.16 11.12 -17.42
C GLU A 104 6.13 12.25 -17.31
N PHE A 105 4.93 12.05 -17.88
CA PHE A 105 3.87 13.05 -17.90
C PHE A 105 2.57 12.53 -17.27
N ILE A 106 1.92 13.38 -16.48
CA ILE A 106 0.64 13.08 -15.82
C ILE A 106 -0.47 12.79 -16.85
N ARG A 107 -0.44 13.43 -18.01
CA ARG A 107 -1.39 13.16 -19.10
C ARG A 107 -1.38 11.69 -19.55
N ASP A 108 -0.20 11.03 -19.47
CA ASP A 108 -0.06 9.64 -19.91
C ASP A 108 -0.62 8.70 -18.82
N LEU A 109 -0.43 9.02 -17.54
CA LEU A 109 -1.13 8.35 -16.42
C LEU A 109 -2.65 8.48 -16.56
N LYS A 110 -3.15 9.69 -16.82
CA LYS A 110 -4.58 9.94 -17.04
C LYS A 110 -5.12 9.09 -18.18
N LYS A 111 -4.46 9.11 -19.33
CA LYS A 111 -4.85 8.32 -20.50
C LYS A 111 -4.92 6.83 -20.13
N ARG A 112 -3.95 6.32 -19.39
CA ARG A 112 -3.91 4.91 -18.98
C ARG A 112 -5.05 4.54 -18.03
N VAL A 113 -5.37 5.39 -17.06
CA VAL A 113 -6.56 5.20 -16.20
C VAL A 113 -7.84 5.15 -17.03
N GLU A 114 -8.03 6.10 -17.96
CA GLU A 114 -9.21 6.17 -18.81
C GLU A 114 -9.33 4.93 -19.72
N GLU A 115 -8.24 4.42 -20.26
CA GLU A 115 -8.21 3.18 -21.06
C GLU A 115 -8.67 1.97 -20.22
N ILE A 116 -8.11 1.78 -19.02
CA ILE A 116 -8.50 0.69 -18.12
C ILE A 116 -9.96 0.83 -17.71
N ASP A 117 -10.39 2.03 -17.34
CA ASP A 117 -11.76 2.28 -16.90
C ASP A 117 -12.78 2.07 -18.03
N SER A 118 -12.42 2.38 -19.27
CA SER A 118 -13.30 2.13 -20.43
C SER A 118 -13.58 0.64 -20.64
N VAL A 119 -12.62 -0.23 -20.38
CA VAL A 119 -12.78 -1.69 -20.43
C VAL A 119 -13.49 -2.22 -19.19
N MET A 120 -13.20 -1.63 -18.02
CA MET A 120 -13.75 -2.08 -16.73
C MET A 120 -15.23 -1.72 -16.59
N GLN A 121 -15.67 -0.56 -17.08
CA GLN A 121 -17.01 -0.05 -16.84
C GLN A 121 -18.14 -0.98 -17.33
N PRO A 122 -18.11 -1.57 -18.55
CA PRO A 122 -19.12 -2.53 -18.98
C PRO A 122 -19.20 -3.78 -18.08
N ILE A 123 -18.05 -4.22 -17.54
CA ILE A 123 -17.98 -5.37 -16.66
C ILE A 123 -18.60 -5.00 -15.30
N LEU A 124 -18.24 -3.85 -14.74
CA LEU A 124 -18.85 -3.33 -13.51
C LEU A 124 -20.38 -3.22 -13.65
N ASP A 125 -20.87 -2.77 -14.80
CA ASP A 125 -22.30 -2.67 -15.09
C ASP A 125 -22.97 -4.04 -15.09
N LYS A 126 -22.34 -5.05 -15.73
CA LYS A 126 -22.81 -6.44 -15.74
C LYS A 126 -22.90 -7.05 -14.32
N PHE A 127 -21.96 -6.71 -13.46
CA PHE A 127 -21.92 -7.19 -12.06
C PHE A 127 -22.75 -6.33 -11.09
N GLY A 128 -23.38 -5.25 -11.58
CA GLY A 128 -24.15 -4.34 -10.73
C GLY A 128 -23.28 -3.60 -9.71
N ILE A 129 -21.99 -3.39 -10.02
CA ILE A 129 -21.01 -2.74 -9.16
C ILE A 129 -20.70 -1.33 -9.72
N LYS A 130 -20.37 -0.41 -8.84
CA LYS A 130 -19.75 0.87 -9.16
C LYS A 130 -18.53 1.10 -8.28
N LEU A 131 -17.46 1.64 -8.84
CA LEU A 131 -16.32 2.13 -8.08
C LEU A 131 -16.57 3.58 -7.68
N ILE A 132 -16.38 3.91 -6.41
CA ILE A 132 -16.55 5.27 -5.90
C ILE A 132 -15.23 5.86 -5.43
N ASN A 133 -15.08 7.17 -5.64
CA ASN A 133 -13.90 7.94 -5.27
C ASN A 133 -14.17 8.62 -3.92
N LYS A 134 -13.95 7.88 -2.83
CA LYS A 134 -14.11 8.34 -1.44
C LYS A 134 -12.96 7.81 -0.59
N GLY A 135 -12.48 8.62 0.35
CA GLY A 135 -11.40 8.21 1.24
C GLY A 135 -11.81 7.22 2.32
N VAL A 136 -13.11 7.03 2.56
CA VAL A 136 -13.66 6.00 3.45
C VAL A 136 -15.00 5.52 2.94
N SER A 137 -15.40 4.28 3.25
CA SER A 137 -16.69 3.72 2.89
C SER A 137 -17.84 4.51 3.52
N PRO A 138 -18.67 5.22 2.70
CA PRO A 138 -19.69 6.09 3.24
C PRO A 138 -20.89 5.34 3.83
N THR A 139 -21.10 4.08 3.48
CA THR A 139 -22.33 3.32 3.76
C THR A 139 -22.12 2.03 4.54
N THR A 140 -20.92 1.44 4.46
CA THR A 140 -20.63 0.13 5.06
C THR A 140 -19.46 0.24 6.01
N THR A 141 -19.59 -0.28 7.22
CA THR A 141 -18.48 -0.33 8.18
C THR A 141 -17.75 -1.67 8.12
N TYR A 142 -16.52 -1.72 8.64
CA TYR A 142 -15.69 -2.92 8.68
C TYR A 142 -16.39 -4.15 9.29
N LYS A 143 -17.39 -3.95 10.16
CA LYS A 143 -18.18 -5.05 10.76
C LYS A 143 -18.92 -5.89 9.71
N ASN A 144 -19.23 -5.28 8.57
CA ASN A 144 -19.93 -5.91 7.45
C ASN A 144 -19.05 -6.10 6.21
N ILE A 145 -17.75 -5.74 6.29
CA ILE A 145 -16.76 -5.94 5.23
C ILE A 145 -15.85 -7.09 5.64
N LYS A 146 -15.91 -8.21 4.93
CA LYS A 146 -15.00 -9.34 5.15
C LYS A 146 -13.57 -8.94 4.74
N LEU A 147 -12.61 -9.43 5.49
CA LEU A 147 -11.21 -9.31 5.11
C LEU A 147 -10.94 -10.16 3.86
N LEU A 148 -10.22 -9.59 2.89
CA LEU A 148 -9.79 -10.32 1.70
C LEU A 148 -8.99 -11.57 2.09
N PRO A 149 -9.17 -12.72 1.42
CA PRO A 149 -8.45 -13.97 1.72
C PRO A 149 -6.99 -13.89 1.21
N LYS A 150 -6.23 -12.94 1.73
CA LYS A 150 -4.81 -12.75 1.50
C LYS A 150 -4.08 -12.89 2.84
N ARG A 151 -3.15 -13.84 2.91
CA ARG A 151 -2.46 -14.23 4.15
C ARG A 151 -1.86 -13.02 4.89
N ARG A 152 -1.18 -12.14 4.16
CA ARG A 152 -0.59 -10.92 4.71
C ARG A 152 -1.62 -10.07 5.47
N TYR A 153 -2.83 -9.91 4.95
CA TYR A 153 -3.85 -9.06 5.56
C TYR A 153 -4.40 -9.64 6.87
N HIS A 154 -4.53 -10.96 6.96
CA HIS A 154 -4.90 -11.61 8.23
C HIS A 154 -3.82 -11.42 9.30
N LEU A 155 -2.55 -11.49 8.93
CA LEU A 155 -1.43 -11.25 9.86
C LEU A 155 -1.41 -9.80 10.33
N MET A 156 -1.60 -8.85 9.40
CA MET A 156 -1.68 -7.44 9.73
C MET A 156 -2.88 -7.12 10.63
N ALA A 157 -4.07 -7.67 10.33
CA ALA A 157 -5.26 -7.46 11.14
C ALA A 157 -5.13 -8.00 12.58
N ASN A 158 -4.35 -9.09 12.76
CA ASN A 158 -4.06 -9.65 14.08
C ASN A 158 -3.01 -8.83 14.87
N TYR A 159 -2.14 -8.11 14.17
CA TYR A 159 -1.07 -7.33 14.78
C TYR A 159 -1.46 -5.88 15.06
N LEU A 160 -2.13 -5.22 14.11
CA LEU A 160 -2.50 -3.81 14.21
C LEU A 160 -3.62 -3.64 15.24
N TRP A 161 -3.32 -3.02 16.37
CA TRP A 161 -4.21 -2.95 17.53
C TRP A 161 -4.82 -1.55 17.77
N GLY A 162 -4.48 -0.55 16.97
CA GLY A 162 -5.05 0.78 17.08
C GLY A 162 -6.58 0.77 16.94
N ILE A 163 -7.25 1.67 17.62
CA ILE A 163 -8.73 1.72 17.71
C ILE A 163 -9.42 1.87 16.35
N LEU A 164 -8.70 2.33 15.32
CA LEU A 164 -9.20 2.47 13.94
C LEU A 164 -8.47 1.58 12.93
N SER A 165 -7.70 0.59 13.37
CA SER A 165 -6.96 -0.32 12.47
C SER A 165 -7.88 -1.07 11.51
N ASP A 166 -9.00 -1.61 11.99
CA ASP A 166 -10.00 -2.27 11.15
C ASP A 166 -10.65 -1.33 10.14
N VAL A 167 -10.85 -0.07 10.53
CA VAL A 167 -11.36 0.97 9.62
C VAL A 167 -10.34 1.26 8.54
N MET A 168 -9.08 1.51 8.93
CA MET A 168 -7.98 1.76 8.01
C MET A 168 -7.88 0.63 6.98
N MET A 169 -7.85 -0.63 7.43
CA MET A 169 -7.67 -1.76 6.54
C MET A 169 -8.86 -2.00 5.61
N ARG A 170 -10.10 -1.90 6.10
CA ARG A 170 -11.26 -2.41 5.36
C ARG A 170 -12.18 -1.34 4.78
N GLU A 171 -12.04 -0.08 5.21
CA GLU A 171 -12.96 0.97 4.79
C GLU A 171 -12.30 2.09 3.99
N THR A 172 -10.95 2.26 4.11
CA THR A 172 -10.28 3.41 3.50
C THR A 172 -9.84 3.14 2.07
N ALA A 173 -9.77 4.21 1.27
CA ALA A 173 -9.15 4.23 -0.04
C ALA A 173 -8.45 5.57 -0.25
N GLY A 174 -7.28 5.54 -0.88
CA GLY A 174 -6.45 6.70 -1.09
C GLY A 174 -5.91 6.80 -2.52
N ILE A 175 -5.17 7.86 -2.73
CA ILE A 175 -4.31 8.03 -3.90
C ILE A 175 -2.88 8.15 -3.40
N GLN A 176 -1.98 7.34 -3.96
CA GLN A 176 -0.58 7.37 -3.64
C GLN A 176 0.23 7.79 -4.87
N VAL A 177 1.24 8.63 -4.65
CA VAL A 177 2.08 9.15 -5.72
C VAL A 177 3.53 8.78 -5.46
N GLY A 178 4.14 8.11 -6.44
CA GLY A 178 5.56 7.82 -6.45
C GLY A 178 6.35 8.89 -7.20
N ILE A 179 7.43 9.42 -6.62
CA ILE A 179 8.30 10.42 -7.24
C ILE A 179 9.74 9.92 -7.21
N ASP A 180 10.36 9.81 -8.38
CA ASP A 180 11.77 9.44 -8.51
C ASP A 180 12.70 10.52 -7.94
N TYR A 181 13.89 10.11 -7.53
CA TYR A 181 14.97 10.98 -7.09
C TYR A 181 16.30 10.59 -7.77
N LYS A 182 17.22 11.57 -7.91
CA LYS A 182 18.49 11.40 -8.62
C LYS A 182 19.70 11.17 -7.73
N SER A 183 19.59 11.51 -6.45
CA SER A 183 20.65 11.39 -5.45
C SER A 183 20.06 11.37 -4.05
N GLU A 184 20.83 10.98 -3.04
CA GLU A 184 20.43 11.07 -1.64
C GLU A 184 19.99 12.47 -1.23
N GLU A 185 20.75 13.51 -1.63
CA GLU A 185 20.41 14.91 -1.36
C GLU A 185 19.06 15.29 -1.97
N ASP A 186 18.80 14.92 -3.24
CA ASP A 186 17.53 15.15 -3.92
C ASP A 186 16.39 14.38 -3.24
N ALA A 187 16.63 13.13 -2.85
CA ALA A 187 15.66 12.31 -2.12
C ALA A 187 15.27 12.95 -0.78
N MET A 188 16.26 13.34 0.03
CA MET A 188 16.00 13.92 1.34
C MET A 188 15.35 15.29 1.24
N LYS A 189 15.69 16.10 0.25
CA LYS A 189 15.01 17.38 -0.03
C LYS A 189 13.55 17.16 -0.37
N LYS A 190 13.24 16.24 -1.29
CA LYS A 190 11.87 15.90 -1.68
C LYS A 190 11.09 15.28 -0.52
N PHE A 191 11.70 14.35 0.21
CA PHE A 191 11.12 13.72 1.40
C PHE A 191 10.74 14.75 2.46
N ARG A 192 11.63 15.71 2.73
CA ARG A 192 11.35 16.81 3.65
C ARG A 192 10.20 17.68 3.18
N ILE A 193 10.21 18.12 1.92
CA ILE A 193 9.15 18.97 1.37
C ILE A 193 7.81 18.22 1.43
N ALA A 194 7.77 16.97 1.02
CA ALA A 194 6.57 16.15 1.09
C ALA A 194 6.01 16.08 2.51
N ASN A 195 6.86 15.81 3.53
CA ASN A 195 6.42 15.77 4.93
C ASN A 195 5.88 17.12 5.42
N ILE A 196 6.51 18.24 5.06
CA ILE A 196 6.03 19.59 5.42
C ILE A 196 4.66 19.88 4.77
N MET A 197 4.45 19.39 3.54
CA MET A 197 3.22 19.62 2.78
C MET A 197 2.05 18.72 3.21
N MET A 198 2.31 17.65 4.01
CA MET A 198 1.27 16.67 4.40
C MET A 198 -0.02 17.29 4.96
N PRO A 199 0.01 18.19 5.96
CA PRO A 199 -1.21 18.74 6.51
C PRO A 199 -2.04 19.51 5.48
N PHE A 200 -1.36 20.23 4.58
CA PHE A 200 -2.02 21.00 3.53
C PHE A 200 -2.64 20.07 2.48
N ALA A 201 -1.89 19.06 2.03
CA ALA A 201 -2.36 18.08 1.07
C ALA A 201 -3.55 17.27 1.62
N THR A 202 -3.48 16.82 2.89
CA THR A 202 -4.60 16.15 3.56
C THR A 202 -5.84 17.05 3.60
N ALA A 203 -5.69 18.35 3.89
CA ALA A 203 -6.82 19.28 3.92
C ALA A 203 -7.41 19.57 2.53
N MET A 204 -6.55 19.69 1.49
CA MET A 204 -6.96 19.97 0.12
C MET A 204 -7.74 18.82 -0.51
N TYR A 205 -7.30 17.57 -0.26
CA TYR A 205 -7.88 16.37 -0.86
C TYR A 205 -8.79 15.59 0.10
N ALA A 206 -9.23 16.19 1.21
CA ALA A 206 -10.13 15.58 2.17
C ALA A 206 -11.48 15.20 1.52
N ASN A 207 -11.81 13.90 1.51
CA ASN A 207 -13.01 13.35 0.86
C ASN A 207 -13.59 12.14 1.61
N SER A 208 -13.53 12.14 2.96
CA SER A 208 -13.98 11.02 3.78
C SER A 208 -14.77 11.44 5.03
N ARG A 209 -15.69 12.40 4.84
CA ARG A 209 -16.52 12.95 5.93
C ARG A 209 -17.56 11.96 6.45
N TYR A 210 -18.21 11.21 5.56
CA TYR A 210 -19.28 10.28 5.91
C TYR A 210 -18.74 8.85 5.96
N ARG A 211 -19.09 8.11 7.02
CA ARG A 211 -18.69 6.73 7.26
C ARG A 211 -19.88 5.91 7.77
N GLY A 212 -20.21 4.80 7.11
CA GLY A 212 -21.29 3.93 7.55
C GLY A 212 -22.66 4.62 7.67
N GLY A 213 -22.94 5.63 6.86
CA GLY A 213 -24.17 6.42 6.88
C GLY A 213 -24.16 7.60 7.87
N VAL A 214 -23.06 7.84 8.62
CA VAL A 214 -22.98 8.85 9.67
C VAL A 214 -21.97 9.94 9.30
N ASP A 215 -22.29 11.20 9.60
CA ASP A 215 -21.34 12.31 9.53
C ASP A 215 -20.35 12.20 10.71
N THR A 216 -19.07 12.00 10.39
CA THR A 216 -18.01 11.84 11.38
C THR A 216 -17.55 13.16 12.02
N GLY A 217 -17.92 14.30 11.43
CA GLY A 217 -17.41 15.63 11.81
C GLY A 217 -16.02 15.96 11.24
N TYR A 218 -15.29 14.97 10.70
CA TYR A 218 -13.98 15.16 10.08
C TYR A 218 -14.10 15.29 8.57
N LYS A 219 -13.31 16.16 7.94
CA LYS A 219 -13.27 16.25 6.47
C LYS A 219 -12.52 15.05 5.86
N SER A 220 -11.39 14.64 6.48
CA SER A 220 -10.69 13.40 6.18
C SER A 220 -10.72 12.47 7.41
N PHE A 221 -11.69 11.56 7.44
CA PHE A 221 -11.73 10.48 8.43
C PHE A 221 -10.67 9.41 8.16
N ARG A 222 -10.26 9.26 6.91
CA ARG A 222 -9.15 8.38 6.52
C ARG A 222 -7.85 8.78 7.21
N ALA A 223 -7.51 10.07 7.23
CA ALA A 223 -6.31 10.55 7.92
C ALA A 223 -6.38 10.23 9.43
N LEU A 224 -7.54 10.43 10.06
CA LEU A 224 -7.75 10.04 11.46
C LEU A 224 -7.57 8.54 11.68
N ALA A 225 -8.07 7.71 10.75
CA ALA A 225 -7.94 6.24 10.84
C ALA A 225 -6.47 5.81 10.78
N TRP A 226 -5.66 6.38 9.87
CA TRP A 226 -4.24 6.10 9.78
C TRP A 226 -3.47 6.51 11.05
N LEU A 227 -3.75 7.69 11.61
CA LEU A 227 -3.12 8.18 12.85
C LEU A 227 -3.52 7.36 14.10
N ASN A 228 -4.58 6.56 14.02
CA ASN A 228 -5.04 5.70 15.11
C ASN A 228 -4.90 4.19 14.78
N THR A 229 -3.95 3.84 13.93
CA THR A 229 -3.66 2.44 13.53
C THR A 229 -2.48 1.86 14.29
N ASP A 230 -1.29 2.42 14.14
CA ASP A 230 -0.07 1.97 14.81
C ASP A 230 0.97 3.12 14.80
N ASN A 231 1.24 3.69 15.96
CA ASN A 231 2.13 4.85 16.09
C ASN A 231 3.61 4.53 15.81
N GLU A 232 3.99 3.25 15.81
CA GLU A 232 5.36 2.84 15.51
C GLU A 232 5.67 2.86 14.01
N ARG A 233 4.61 2.88 13.16
CA ARG A 233 4.79 2.76 11.71
C ARG A 233 3.90 3.65 10.84
N CYS A 234 2.84 4.24 11.40
CA CYS A 234 1.89 5.10 10.70
C CYS A 234 2.08 6.57 11.07
N GLY A 235 1.56 7.48 10.25
CA GLY A 235 1.58 8.92 10.49
C GLY A 235 2.85 9.58 10.00
N PHE A 236 3.30 10.62 10.70
CA PHE A 236 4.52 11.34 10.34
C PHE A 236 5.77 10.51 10.66
N ALA A 237 6.78 10.63 9.81
CA ALA A 237 8.11 10.09 10.11
C ALA A 237 8.70 10.85 11.32
N THR A 238 8.56 10.28 12.51
CA THR A 238 8.88 10.96 13.78
C THR A 238 10.33 11.41 13.92
N LYS A 239 11.24 10.82 13.15
CA LYS A 239 12.68 11.16 13.13
C LYS A 239 13.07 12.09 11.97
N PHE A 240 12.09 12.68 11.30
CA PHE A 240 12.34 13.63 10.22
C PHE A 240 12.97 14.92 10.75
N HIS A 241 14.11 15.33 10.17
CA HIS A 241 14.86 16.55 10.55
C HIS A 241 15.70 17.10 9.38
N ASP A 242 16.22 18.31 9.54
CA ASP A 242 17.17 18.89 8.60
C ASP A 242 18.49 18.10 8.57
N GLY A 243 19.02 17.86 7.40
CA GLY A 243 20.25 17.08 7.22
C GLY A 243 20.08 15.57 7.35
N MET A 244 18.83 15.06 7.36
CA MET A 244 18.54 13.62 7.33
C MET A 244 19.16 12.96 6.10
N SER A 245 19.62 11.72 6.27
CA SER A 245 20.24 10.86 5.26
C SER A 245 19.48 9.54 5.08
N PHE A 246 19.84 8.76 4.07
CA PHE A 246 19.34 7.37 3.94
C PHE A 246 19.66 6.54 5.17
N LYS A 247 20.83 6.79 5.77
CA LYS A 247 21.22 6.11 7.00
C LYS A 247 20.24 6.38 8.14
N ASP A 248 19.82 7.62 8.34
CA ASP A 248 18.86 7.98 9.39
C ASP A 248 17.49 7.32 9.16
N TYR A 249 17.09 7.18 7.89
CA TYR A 249 15.87 6.45 7.55
C TYR A 249 15.99 4.95 7.83
N VAL A 250 17.13 4.32 7.48
CA VAL A 250 17.43 2.92 7.81
C VAL A 250 17.42 2.70 9.32
N GLU A 251 18.03 3.59 10.10
CA GLU A 251 18.01 3.53 11.57
C GLU A 251 16.57 3.55 12.13
N THR A 252 15.69 4.34 11.52
CA THR A 252 14.26 4.37 11.88
C THR A 252 13.59 3.03 11.63
N LEU A 253 13.82 2.42 10.46
CA LEU A 253 13.28 1.11 10.12
C LEU A 253 13.85 0.00 11.00
N LEU A 254 15.15 0.05 11.29
CA LEU A 254 15.81 -0.93 12.17
C LEU A 254 15.18 -0.99 13.57
N ASP A 255 14.71 0.14 14.09
CA ASP A 255 14.10 0.24 15.41
C ASP A 255 12.58 0.04 15.40
N THR A 256 11.96 -0.10 14.23
CA THR A 256 10.54 -0.40 14.10
C THR A 256 10.26 -1.88 14.45
N PRO A 257 9.22 -2.19 15.27
CA PRO A 257 8.84 -3.56 15.58
C PRO A 257 8.42 -4.35 14.34
N MET A 258 8.85 -5.62 14.23
CA MET A 258 8.52 -6.50 13.11
C MET A 258 7.16 -7.18 13.28
N ILE A 259 6.42 -7.34 12.19
CA ILE A 259 5.13 -8.05 12.20
C ILE A 259 5.35 -9.53 11.94
N PHE A 260 5.95 -9.90 10.81
CA PHE A 260 6.21 -11.29 10.41
C PHE A 260 7.35 -11.36 9.40
N ILE A 261 7.88 -12.56 9.20
CA ILE A 261 8.81 -12.92 8.13
C ILE A 261 8.24 -14.08 7.30
N ASN A 262 8.62 -14.19 6.03
CA ASN A 262 8.27 -15.31 5.17
C ASN A 262 9.43 -16.30 5.07
N ARG A 263 9.08 -17.60 5.07
CA ARG A 263 9.98 -18.71 4.77
C ARG A 263 9.30 -19.63 3.75
N GLU A 264 10.05 -20.47 3.07
CA GLU A 264 9.59 -21.27 1.90
C GLU A 264 8.15 -21.81 2.02
N ASN A 265 7.78 -22.37 3.16
CA ASN A 265 6.47 -22.99 3.34
C ASN A 265 5.64 -22.40 4.49
N ARG A 266 6.12 -21.35 5.15
CA ARG A 266 5.41 -20.77 6.29
C ARG A 266 5.72 -19.30 6.50
N THR A 267 4.78 -18.59 7.08
CA THR A 267 5.01 -17.26 7.65
C THR A 267 5.23 -17.41 9.16
N VAL A 268 6.30 -16.80 9.67
CA VAL A 268 6.63 -16.76 11.09
C VAL A 268 6.19 -15.42 11.64
N ASN A 269 5.30 -15.46 12.63
CA ASN A 269 4.70 -14.26 13.19
C ASN A 269 5.54 -13.75 14.36
N LEU A 270 6.12 -12.55 14.23
CA LEU A 270 6.90 -11.92 15.28
C LEU A 270 6.04 -11.08 16.23
N ASN A 271 4.89 -10.56 15.77
CA ASN A 271 3.95 -9.78 16.59
C ASN A 271 4.61 -8.66 17.42
N GLY A 272 5.55 -7.94 16.84
CA GLY A 272 6.26 -6.85 17.53
C GLY A 272 7.23 -7.28 18.63
N ARG A 273 7.53 -8.56 18.78
CA ARG A 273 8.45 -9.07 19.83
C ARG A 273 9.89 -8.60 19.64
N LEU A 274 10.27 -8.30 18.42
CA LEU A 274 11.59 -7.84 18.02
C LEU A 274 11.48 -6.65 17.09
N THR A 275 12.46 -5.75 17.18
CA THR A 275 12.78 -4.80 16.11
C THR A 275 13.65 -5.52 15.06
N PHE A 276 13.75 -4.95 13.85
CA PHE A 276 14.62 -5.53 12.82
C PHE A 276 16.08 -5.59 13.27
N ARG A 277 16.56 -4.58 13.97
CA ARG A 277 17.90 -4.56 14.59
C ARG A 277 18.15 -5.76 15.51
N GLN A 278 17.17 -6.07 16.33
CA GLN A 278 17.26 -7.22 17.24
C GLN A 278 17.25 -8.54 16.47
N PHE A 279 16.46 -8.63 15.40
CA PHE A 279 16.40 -9.80 14.55
C PHE A 279 17.72 -10.03 13.80
N MET A 280 18.32 -8.98 13.22
CA MET A 280 19.64 -9.06 12.61
C MET A 280 20.71 -9.60 13.57
N ASN A 281 20.68 -9.16 14.84
CA ASN A 281 21.72 -9.48 15.81
C ASN A 281 21.61 -10.88 16.41
N LYS A 282 20.40 -11.41 16.58
CA LYS A 282 20.18 -12.65 17.34
C LYS A 282 19.29 -13.69 16.67
N GLY A 283 18.75 -13.37 15.49
CA GLY A 283 17.76 -14.22 14.84
C GLY A 283 16.46 -14.37 15.64
N PHE A 284 15.58 -15.24 15.16
CA PHE A 284 14.33 -15.60 15.82
C PHE A 284 13.88 -17.00 15.41
N GLU A 285 13.59 -17.88 16.40
CA GLU A 285 13.13 -19.27 16.18
C GLU A 285 14.01 -20.08 15.20
N GLY A 286 15.35 -19.85 15.25
CA GLY A 286 16.31 -20.55 14.39
C GLY A 286 16.44 -19.95 12.98
N PHE A 287 15.82 -18.81 12.70
CA PHE A 287 15.98 -18.06 11.47
C PHE A 287 16.89 -16.84 11.67
N ASP A 288 17.80 -16.64 10.75
CA ASP A 288 18.60 -15.44 10.64
C ASP A 288 17.92 -14.46 9.67
N ALA A 289 18.21 -13.16 9.81
CA ALA A 289 17.73 -12.12 8.93
C ALA A 289 18.37 -12.23 7.54
N ASP A 290 17.57 -12.00 6.50
CA ASP A 290 18.03 -11.89 5.12
C ASP A 290 17.49 -10.61 4.45
N ILE A 291 17.91 -10.36 3.20
CA ILE A 291 17.53 -9.17 2.48
C ILE A 291 16.03 -9.13 2.11
N ASP A 292 15.40 -10.28 1.96
CA ASP A 292 13.96 -10.34 1.67
C ASP A 292 13.13 -10.00 2.90
N ASP A 293 13.62 -10.36 4.10
CA ASP A 293 13.05 -9.91 5.37
C ASP A 293 13.12 -8.39 5.51
N TRP A 294 14.27 -7.79 5.13
CA TRP A 294 14.43 -6.34 5.14
C TRP A 294 13.45 -5.63 4.21
N LYS A 295 13.36 -6.08 2.96
CA LYS A 295 12.43 -5.54 1.99
C LYS A 295 10.97 -5.67 2.44
N LEU A 296 10.62 -6.84 3.01
CA LEU A 296 9.29 -7.06 3.57
C LEU A 296 9.01 -6.11 4.74
N HIS A 297 9.96 -5.97 5.67
CA HIS A 297 9.85 -5.10 6.82
C HIS A 297 9.68 -3.63 6.41
N ALA A 298 10.49 -3.13 5.48
CA ALA A 298 10.37 -1.79 4.94
C ALA A 298 9.00 -1.54 4.25
N ASN A 299 8.44 -2.56 3.58
CA ASN A 299 7.10 -2.52 3.00
C ASN A 299 5.95 -2.58 4.04
N LEU A 300 6.25 -2.94 5.29
CA LEU A 300 5.31 -2.94 6.41
C LEU A 300 5.44 -1.68 7.30
N TYR A 301 6.14 -0.68 6.83
CA TYR A 301 6.22 0.65 7.42
C TYR A 301 5.35 1.61 6.61
N PHE A 302 4.38 2.28 7.26
CA PHE A 302 3.28 2.99 6.60
C PHE A 302 3.19 4.47 7.00
N PRO A 303 4.29 5.25 6.97
CA PRO A 303 4.21 6.68 7.21
C PRO A 303 3.44 7.37 6.07
N GLU A 304 3.03 8.61 6.28
CA GLU A 304 2.35 9.40 5.24
C GLU A 304 3.25 9.72 4.05
N VAL A 305 4.56 9.84 4.28
CA VAL A 305 5.59 9.87 3.25
C VAL A 305 6.57 8.74 3.51
N ARG A 306 6.67 7.81 2.59
CA ARG A 306 7.55 6.64 2.67
C ARG A 306 8.70 6.77 1.69
N LEU A 307 9.93 6.54 2.15
CA LEU A 307 11.07 6.39 1.28
C LEU A 307 11.22 4.93 0.86
N ARG A 308 11.32 4.72 -0.42
CA ARG A 308 11.65 3.46 -1.09
C ARG A 308 12.75 3.74 -2.12
N ASN A 309 12.87 2.93 -3.17
CA ASN A 309 13.63 3.31 -4.37
C ASN A 309 12.94 4.45 -5.17
N PHE A 310 11.96 5.10 -4.57
CA PHE A 310 11.28 6.35 -4.92
C PHE A 310 10.66 6.94 -3.64
N ILE A 311 10.17 8.18 -3.69
CA ILE A 311 9.41 8.77 -2.59
C ILE A 311 7.93 8.51 -2.85
N GLU A 312 7.25 7.91 -1.89
CA GLU A 312 5.84 7.59 -1.96
C GLU A 312 5.05 8.49 -1.01
N ILE A 313 4.14 9.26 -1.56
CA ILE A 313 3.24 10.18 -0.84
C ILE A 313 1.87 9.51 -0.73
N ARG A 314 1.36 9.29 0.50
CA ARG A 314 0.28 8.33 0.80
C ARG A 314 -0.94 8.94 1.49
N ASN A 315 -0.90 10.21 1.84
CA ASN A 315 -1.88 10.83 2.75
C ASN A 315 -3.19 11.27 2.09
N HIS A 316 -3.31 11.24 0.77
CA HIS A 316 -4.49 11.73 0.07
C HIS A 316 -5.68 10.77 0.19
N ASP A 317 -6.85 11.31 0.51
CA ASP A 317 -8.09 10.57 0.32
C ASP A 317 -8.29 10.27 -1.18
N CYS A 318 -9.00 9.20 -1.50
CA CYS A 318 -9.43 8.98 -2.88
C CYS A 318 -10.38 10.09 -3.30
N VAL A 319 -10.06 10.77 -4.38
CA VAL A 319 -10.85 11.80 -5.05
C VAL A 319 -11.07 11.43 -6.52
N GLY A 320 -12.01 12.08 -7.19
CA GLY A 320 -12.32 11.85 -8.58
C GLY A 320 -12.78 13.12 -9.28
N GLY A 321 -13.28 12.97 -10.51
CA GLY A 321 -13.77 14.11 -11.32
C GLY A 321 -12.65 14.95 -11.91
N GLY A 322 -11.47 14.39 -12.08
CA GLY A 322 -10.26 15.04 -12.59
C GLY A 322 -9.31 15.52 -11.53
N LEU A 323 -9.74 15.61 -10.25
CA LEU A 323 -8.89 16.02 -9.13
C LEU A 323 -7.78 14.99 -8.81
N GLU A 324 -8.01 13.72 -9.13
CA GLU A 324 -7.04 12.63 -8.94
C GLU A 324 -5.71 12.90 -9.68
N TYR A 325 -5.77 13.61 -10.78
CA TYR A 325 -4.58 13.96 -11.58
C TYR A 325 -3.90 15.25 -11.11
N SER A 326 -4.51 16.02 -10.23
CA SER A 326 -3.87 17.19 -9.62
C SER A 326 -2.99 16.83 -8.42
N ILE A 327 -3.13 15.61 -7.86
CA ILE A 327 -2.30 15.14 -6.76
C ILE A 327 -0.85 14.92 -7.21
N PRO A 328 -0.56 14.23 -8.34
CA PRO A 328 0.80 14.07 -8.84
C PRO A 328 1.36 15.31 -9.55
N ALA A 329 0.56 16.38 -9.76
CA ALA A 329 0.98 17.63 -10.39
C ALA A 329 1.79 18.51 -9.45
#